data_8c8f96434a6ee22ef3b3500b8d5161a8
#
_entry.id   8c8f96434a6ee22ef3b3500b8d5161a8
#
_cell.length_a   1.000
_cell.length_b   1.000
_cell.length_c   1.000
_cell.angle_alpha   90.00
_cell.angle_beta   90.00
_cell.angle_gamma   90.00
#
_symmetry.space_group_name_H-M   'P 1'
#
loop_
_entity.id
_entity.type
_entity.pdbx_description
1 polymer ?
#
loop_
_entity_poly.entity_id
_entity_poly.type
_entity_poly.pdbx_seq_one_letter_code
_entity_poly.pdbx_strand_id
1 'polypeptide(L)'
;MITLREKKGEGRLLHILMGRARTGKSERVLQRIAALGDSSQQILLVPEHASHVAEMDLCRVCGDTASRHAEALTFKLLASRVLSICGGSADVTLDSGGKLLTLQRTLTELAPVLKVYKRPSQRAAFLESLLAVMEELQAYAVSPEQLSESVAQIEGESGDKLRDLSLIYGIYLSKLHAPGHDARDVLEKLEENLEASGYIENKDIFLDGFSYFTGREPVSYTHLRAHETS
;
A
#
# COMPACT_ATOMS: atom_id res chain seq x y z
N MET A 1 -6.19 17.82 22.46
CA MET A 1 -5.27 18.77 21.84
C MET A 1 -5.13 18.34 20.41
N ILE A 2 -5.49 19.18 19.44
CA ILE A 2 -5.37 18.88 18.01
C ILE A 2 -4.15 19.69 17.53
N THR A 3 -3.16 19.01 17.02
CA THR A 3 -1.95 19.67 16.49
C THR A 3 -2.00 19.60 14.98
N LEU A 4 -2.04 20.76 14.32
CA LEU A 4 -1.83 20.87 12.88
C LEU A 4 -0.33 21.02 12.67
N ARG A 5 0.27 20.12 11.90
CA ARG A 5 1.64 20.31 11.40
C ARG A 5 1.54 20.65 9.92
N GLU A 6 1.83 21.89 9.59
CA GLU A 6 2.03 22.35 8.23
C GLU A 6 3.53 22.36 7.97
N LYS A 7 3.96 21.74 6.88
CA LYS A 7 5.34 21.80 6.42
C LYS A 7 5.32 22.28 4.99
N LYS A 8 6.04 23.36 4.73
CA LYS A 8 6.08 24.02 3.43
C LYS A 8 7.31 23.55 2.67
N GLY A 9 7.10 22.84 1.56
CA GLY A 9 8.09 22.64 0.50
C GLY A 9 7.76 23.54 -0.69
N GLU A 10 8.59 23.60 -1.71
CA GLU A 10 8.35 24.42 -2.90
C GLU A 10 7.03 24.04 -3.58
N GLY A 11 5.95 24.76 -3.28
CA GLY A 11 4.64 24.63 -3.94
C GLY A 11 3.71 23.53 -3.39
N ARG A 12 4.08 22.80 -2.33
CA ARG A 12 3.26 21.73 -1.70
C ARG A 12 3.11 21.93 -0.21
N LEU A 13 1.95 21.56 0.32
CA LEU A 13 1.72 21.52 1.77
C LEU A 13 1.15 20.15 2.16
N LEU A 14 1.86 19.44 3.02
CA LEU A 14 1.33 18.25 3.68
C LEU A 14 0.69 18.63 5.01
N HIS A 15 -0.60 18.42 5.12
CA HIS A 15 -1.41 18.73 6.29
C HIS A 15 -1.71 17.46 7.09
N ILE A 16 -1.17 17.36 8.31
CA ILE A 16 -1.42 16.22 9.20
C ILE A 16 -2.12 16.72 10.45
N LEU A 17 -3.33 16.24 10.69
CA LEU A 17 -4.05 16.48 11.94
C LEU A 17 -3.90 15.28 12.88
N MET A 18 -3.23 15.50 14.00
CA MET A 18 -3.08 14.49 15.05
C MET A 18 -3.97 14.81 16.25
N GLY A 19 -4.57 13.79 16.82
CA GLY A 19 -5.41 13.92 18.02
C GLY A 19 -6.16 12.63 18.33
N ARG A 20 -6.79 12.58 19.50
CA ARG A 20 -7.58 11.41 19.92
C ARG A 20 -8.77 11.18 18.99
N ALA A 21 -9.31 9.96 19.00
CA ALA A 21 -10.55 9.66 18.28
C ALA A 21 -11.69 10.60 18.72
N ARG A 22 -12.62 10.88 17.82
CA ARG A 22 -13.83 11.71 18.07
C ARG A 22 -13.55 13.15 18.53
N THR A 23 -12.44 13.75 18.14
CA THR A 23 -12.12 15.15 18.45
C THR A 23 -12.44 16.13 17.32
N GLY A 24 -13.18 15.71 16.28
CA GLY A 24 -13.55 16.56 15.14
C GLY A 24 -12.42 16.82 14.15
N LYS A 25 -11.42 15.91 14.06
CA LYS A 25 -10.32 16.07 13.12
C LYS A 25 -10.78 16.09 11.66
N SER A 26 -11.56 15.10 11.26
CA SER A 26 -12.06 14.97 9.88
C SER A 26 -12.87 16.20 9.46
N GLU A 27 -13.73 16.69 10.33
CA GLU A 27 -14.48 17.93 10.07
C GLU A 27 -13.56 19.14 9.84
N ARG A 28 -12.47 19.28 10.63
CA ARG A 28 -11.50 20.37 10.44
C ARG A 28 -10.71 20.22 9.13
N VAL A 29 -10.36 18.99 8.74
CA VAL A 29 -9.72 18.73 7.44
C VAL A 29 -10.64 19.19 6.31
N LEU A 30 -11.90 18.75 6.33
CA LEU A 30 -12.90 19.13 5.34
C LEU A 30 -13.14 20.64 5.28
N GLN A 31 -13.25 21.30 6.44
CA GLN A 31 -13.37 22.75 6.51
C GLN A 31 -12.14 23.47 5.94
N ARG A 32 -10.94 22.93 6.17
CA ARG A 32 -9.70 23.50 5.59
C ARG A 32 -9.66 23.34 4.09
N ILE A 33 -10.04 22.17 3.55
CA ILE A 33 -10.17 21.91 2.12
C ILE A 33 -11.18 22.90 1.50
N ALA A 34 -12.35 23.04 2.11
CA ALA A 34 -13.37 23.99 1.64
C ALA A 34 -12.91 25.45 1.67
N ALA A 35 -12.12 25.84 2.69
CA ALA A 35 -11.58 27.20 2.80
C ALA A 35 -10.49 27.49 1.75
N LEU A 36 -9.73 26.49 1.30
CA LEU A 36 -8.78 26.61 0.21
C LEU A 36 -9.50 26.72 -1.14
N GLY A 37 -10.58 25.96 -1.34
CA GLY A 37 -11.37 25.97 -2.56
C GLY A 37 -10.49 25.87 -3.81
N ASP A 38 -10.79 26.70 -4.84
CA ASP A 38 -10.08 26.71 -6.10
C ASP A 38 -8.66 27.34 -6.05
N SER A 39 -8.19 27.77 -4.86
CA SER A 39 -6.85 28.38 -4.73
C SER A 39 -5.72 27.37 -4.88
N SER A 40 -5.98 26.10 -4.64
CA SER A 40 -5.05 24.98 -4.84
C SER A 40 -5.82 23.70 -5.17
N GLN A 41 -5.12 22.75 -5.77
CA GLN A 41 -5.63 21.38 -5.90
C GLN A 41 -5.35 20.62 -4.61
N GLN A 42 -6.32 19.85 -4.12
CA GLN A 42 -6.20 19.14 -2.86
C GLN A 42 -6.43 17.64 -3.03
N ILE A 43 -5.64 16.85 -2.32
CA ILE A 43 -5.82 15.40 -2.20
C ILE A 43 -6.10 15.06 -0.74
N LEU A 44 -7.25 14.44 -0.49
CA LEU A 44 -7.57 13.84 0.80
C LEU A 44 -7.25 12.35 0.77
N LEU A 45 -6.12 11.96 1.37
CA LEU A 45 -5.74 10.55 1.51
C LEU A 45 -6.44 9.94 2.70
N VAL A 46 -7.13 8.83 2.45
CA VAL A 46 -7.91 8.08 3.44
C VAL A 46 -7.68 6.58 3.31
N PRO A 47 -7.92 5.79 4.38
CA PRO A 47 -7.90 4.33 4.29
C PRO A 47 -8.98 3.80 3.34
N GLU A 48 -8.78 2.60 2.77
CA GLU A 48 -9.69 1.95 1.83
C GLU A 48 -11.15 1.93 2.31
N HIS A 49 -11.37 1.56 3.58
CA HIS A 49 -12.72 1.48 4.15
C HIS A 49 -13.42 2.84 4.32
N ALA A 50 -12.69 3.95 4.27
CA ALA A 50 -13.22 5.29 4.46
C ALA A 50 -13.42 6.06 3.13
N SER A 51 -12.97 5.53 1.99
CA SER A 51 -12.96 6.22 0.70
C SER A 51 -14.32 6.79 0.32
N HIS A 52 -15.35 5.95 0.29
CA HIS A 52 -16.69 6.38 -0.10
C HIS A 52 -17.30 7.45 0.83
N VAL A 53 -17.09 7.30 2.14
CA VAL A 53 -17.56 8.29 3.13
C VAL A 53 -16.84 9.63 2.95
N ALA A 54 -15.52 9.58 2.69
CA ALA A 54 -14.73 10.78 2.46
C ALA A 54 -15.15 11.55 1.20
N GLU A 55 -15.47 10.84 0.11
CA GLU A 55 -16.03 11.46 -1.10
C GLU A 55 -17.37 12.15 -0.83
N MET A 56 -18.27 11.46 -0.12
CA MET A 56 -19.57 12.05 0.26
C MET A 56 -19.41 13.27 1.15
N ASP A 57 -18.49 13.21 2.10
CA ASP A 57 -18.23 14.32 3.03
C ASP A 57 -17.59 15.51 2.31
N LEU A 58 -16.69 15.29 1.35
CA LEU A 58 -16.16 16.34 0.49
C LEU A 58 -17.28 17.03 -0.30
N CYS A 59 -18.14 16.27 -0.95
CA CYS A 59 -19.29 16.82 -1.67
C CYS A 59 -20.23 17.61 -0.76
N ARG A 60 -20.49 17.10 0.46
CA ARG A 60 -21.35 17.78 1.44
C ARG A 60 -20.78 19.11 1.92
N VAL A 61 -19.45 19.19 2.13
CA VAL A 61 -18.81 20.40 2.70
C VAL A 61 -18.40 21.40 1.62
N CYS A 62 -17.88 20.92 0.49
CA CYS A 62 -17.41 21.78 -0.61
C CYS A 62 -18.49 22.05 -1.68
N GLY A 63 -19.63 21.35 -1.62
CA GLY A 63 -20.73 21.48 -2.58
C GLY A 63 -20.42 20.87 -3.95
N ASP A 64 -21.21 21.23 -4.97
CA ASP A 64 -21.12 20.67 -6.33
C ASP A 64 -19.81 20.97 -7.05
N THR A 65 -19.02 21.90 -6.54
CA THR A 65 -17.71 22.27 -7.10
C THR A 65 -16.56 21.47 -6.50
N ALA A 66 -16.80 20.60 -5.52
CA ALA A 66 -15.76 19.82 -4.83
C ALA A 66 -14.79 19.14 -5.80
N SER A 67 -15.31 18.48 -6.83
CA SER A 67 -14.53 17.75 -7.83
C SER A 67 -13.57 18.61 -8.67
N ARG A 68 -13.70 19.93 -8.63
CA ARG A 68 -12.80 20.84 -9.36
C ARG A 68 -11.46 21.03 -8.66
N HIS A 69 -11.45 20.95 -7.34
CA HIS A 69 -10.28 21.31 -6.54
C HIS A 69 -9.87 20.26 -5.49
N ALA A 70 -10.73 19.30 -5.18
CA ALA A 70 -10.44 18.28 -4.18
C ALA A 70 -10.85 16.88 -4.63
N GLU A 71 -10.03 15.89 -4.35
CA GLU A 71 -10.33 14.48 -4.58
C GLU A 71 -9.96 13.64 -3.35
N ALA A 72 -10.83 12.67 -2.99
CA ALA A 72 -10.52 11.68 -1.95
C ALA A 72 -9.89 10.46 -2.61
N LEU A 73 -8.70 10.09 -2.16
CA LEU A 73 -7.95 8.95 -2.71
C LEU A 73 -7.51 8.02 -1.58
N THR A 74 -7.43 6.73 -1.90
CA THR A 74 -6.64 5.78 -1.13
C THR A 74 -5.22 5.72 -1.70
N PHE A 75 -4.27 5.11 -0.98
CA PHE A 75 -2.93 4.91 -1.53
C PHE A 75 -2.94 4.11 -2.84
N LYS A 76 -3.84 3.14 -2.99
CA LYS A 76 -4.00 2.36 -4.23
C LYS A 76 -4.54 3.20 -5.39
N LEU A 77 -5.52 4.06 -5.12
CA LEU A 77 -6.04 4.97 -6.14
C LEU A 77 -5.00 6.03 -6.53
N LEU A 78 -4.24 6.55 -5.57
CA LEU A 78 -3.12 7.44 -5.84
C LEU A 78 -2.09 6.76 -6.73
N ALA A 79 -1.71 5.53 -6.41
CA ALA A 79 -0.80 4.74 -7.23
C ALA A 79 -1.32 4.52 -8.65
N SER A 80 -2.61 4.19 -8.79
CA SER A 80 -3.24 4.05 -10.11
C SER A 80 -3.18 5.35 -10.94
N ARG A 81 -3.39 6.51 -10.30
CA ARG A 81 -3.27 7.82 -10.96
C ARG A 81 -1.83 8.09 -11.42
N VAL A 82 -0.86 7.90 -10.54
CA VAL A 82 0.56 8.08 -10.82
C VAL A 82 1.02 7.15 -11.95
N LEU A 83 0.71 5.87 -11.88
CA LEU A 83 1.10 4.89 -12.88
C LEU A 83 0.43 5.14 -14.24
N SER A 84 -0.79 5.67 -14.27
CA SER A 84 -1.45 6.04 -15.54
C SER A 84 -0.71 7.16 -16.27
N ILE A 85 -0.03 8.04 -15.55
CA ILE A 85 0.78 9.13 -16.12
C ILE A 85 2.12 8.60 -16.61
N CYS A 86 2.77 7.76 -15.83
CA CYS A 86 4.10 7.21 -16.14
C CYS A 86 4.07 6.08 -17.18
N GLY A 87 2.90 5.67 -17.67
CA GLY A 87 2.77 4.59 -18.66
C GLY A 87 2.98 3.18 -18.09
N GLY A 88 3.09 3.03 -16.77
CA GLY A 88 3.34 1.74 -16.08
C GLY A 88 2.13 0.82 -15.94
N SER A 89 1.00 1.13 -16.55
CA SER A 89 -0.21 0.31 -16.46
C SER A 89 -0.27 -0.85 -17.45
N ALA A 90 0.72 -0.99 -18.33
CA ALA A 90 0.76 -2.01 -19.38
C ALA A 90 1.30 -3.37 -18.89
N ASP A 91 1.90 -3.43 -17.71
CA ASP A 91 2.34 -4.70 -17.13
C ASP A 91 1.14 -5.52 -16.67
N VAL A 92 1.10 -6.77 -17.10
CA VAL A 92 0.07 -7.73 -16.68
C VAL A 92 0.18 -7.93 -15.17
N THR A 93 -0.60 -7.20 -14.40
CA THR A 93 -0.72 -7.45 -12.98
C THR A 93 -1.40 -8.81 -12.79
N LEU A 94 -0.71 -9.75 -12.16
CA LEU A 94 -1.29 -11.03 -11.82
C LEU A 94 -2.47 -10.80 -10.87
N ASP A 95 -3.66 -11.18 -11.31
CA ASP A 95 -4.83 -11.21 -10.45
C ASP A 95 -4.69 -12.29 -9.35
N SER A 96 -5.63 -12.34 -8.42
CA SER A 96 -5.61 -13.31 -7.33
C SER A 96 -5.56 -14.76 -7.85
N GLY A 97 -6.17 -15.06 -9.00
CA GLY A 97 -6.12 -16.35 -9.65
C GLY A 97 -4.72 -16.69 -10.15
N GLY A 98 -4.07 -15.76 -10.83
CA GLY A 98 -2.69 -15.92 -11.31
C GLY A 98 -1.70 -16.08 -10.15
N LYS A 99 -1.87 -15.36 -9.06
CA LYS A 99 -1.07 -15.50 -7.84
C LYS A 99 -1.25 -16.88 -7.20
N LEU A 100 -2.50 -17.38 -7.09
CA LEU A 100 -2.79 -18.71 -6.56
C LEU A 100 -2.17 -19.82 -7.43
N LEU A 101 -2.27 -19.72 -8.76
CA LEU A 101 -1.66 -20.68 -9.68
C LEU A 101 -0.13 -20.67 -9.56
N THR A 102 0.50 -19.51 -9.44
CA THR A 102 1.94 -19.37 -9.23
C THR A 102 2.36 -20.02 -7.92
N LEU A 103 1.59 -19.81 -6.84
CA LEU A 103 1.84 -20.41 -5.53
C LEU A 103 1.66 -21.95 -5.59
N GLN A 104 0.60 -22.44 -6.22
CA GLN A 104 0.37 -23.88 -6.40
C GLN A 104 1.52 -24.54 -7.17
N ARG A 105 1.97 -23.91 -8.26
CA ARG A 105 3.13 -24.38 -9.03
C ARG A 105 4.39 -24.41 -8.20
N THR A 106 4.63 -23.37 -7.39
CA THR A 106 5.76 -23.30 -6.46
C THR A 106 5.74 -24.46 -5.47
N LEU A 107 4.61 -24.72 -4.84
CA LEU A 107 4.44 -25.85 -3.92
C LEU A 107 4.66 -27.21 -4.58
N THR A 108 4.19 -27.37 -5.82
CA THR A 108 4.37 -28.62 -6.58
C THR A 108 5.86 -28.86 -6.85
N GLU A 109 6.61 -27.84 -7.25
CA GLU A 109 8.04 -27.94 -7.52
C GLU A 109 8.84 -28.18 -6.24
N LEU A 110 8.46 -27.55 -5.14
CA LEU A 110 9.13 -27.69 -3.84
C LEU A 110 8.72 -28.93 -3.06
N ALA A 111 7.67 -29.66 -3.44
CA ALA A 111 7.16 -30.84 -2.74
C ALA A 111 8.24 -31.87 -2.33
N PRO A 112 9.29 -32.14 -3.13
CA PRO A 112 10.36 -33.08 -2.75
C PRO A 112 11.21 -32.61 -1.55
N VAL A 113 11.37 -31.28 -1.37
CA VAL A 113 12.27 -30.69 -0.36
C VAL A 113 11.53 -30.18 0.87
N LEU A 114 10.21 -29.93 0.77
CA LEU A 114 9.40 -29.51 1.91
C LEU A 114 9.26 -30.63 2.93
N LYS A 115 9.36 -30.29 4.22
CA LYS A 115 9.20 -31.24 5.32
C LYS A 115 7.74 -31.34 5.80
N VAL A 116 7.11 -30.19 6.04
CA VAL A 116 5.79 -30.09 6.66
C VAL A 116 4.69 -29.84 5.61
N TYR A 117 4.91 -28.92 4.68
CA TYR A 117 3.89 -28.53 3.70
C TYR A 117 3.86 -29.38 2.43
N LYS A 118 4.39 -30.58 2.49
CA LYS A 118 4.44 -31.54 1.40
C LYS A 118 3.05 -32.03 0.89
N ARG A 119 2.08 -32.17 1.78
CA ARG A 119 0.75 -32.75 1.50
C ARG A 119 -0.42 -31.76 1.43
N PRO A 120 -0.41 -30.63 2.14
CA PRO A 120 -1.53 -29.69 2.16
C PRO A 120 -1.72 -28.90 0.85
N SER A 121 -0.74 -28.93 -0.05
CA SER A 121 -0.71 -28.15 -1.30
C SER A 121 -1.90 -28.38 -2.26
N GLN A 122 -2.71 -29.39 -2.04
CA GLN A 122 -3.86 -29.72 -2.90
C GLN A 122 -5.21 -29.18 -2.38
N ARG A 123 -5.24 -28.51 -1.21
CA ARG A 123 -6.48 -27.98 -0.62
C ARG A 123 -6.59 -26.49 -0.94
N ALA A 124 -7.67 -26.08 -1.62
CA ALA A 124 -7.90 -24.68 -1.98
C ALA A 124 -7.83 -23.73 -0.77
N ALA A 125 -8.48 -24.06 0.33
CA ALA A 125 -8.45 -23.26 1.55
C ALA A 125 -7.04 -23.09 2.15
N PHE A 126 -6.17 -24.09 1.98
CA PHE A 126 -4.77 -23.97 2.41
C PHE A 126 -4.00 -22.99 1.48
N LEU A 127 -4.20 -23.10 0.17
CA LEU A 127 -3.58 -22.19 -0.79
C LEU A 127 -3.99 -20.73 -0.57
N GLU A 128 -5.26 -20.49 -0.31
CA GLU A 128 -5.78 -19.15 -0.01
C GLU A 128 -5.16 -18.60 1.29
N SER A 129 -5.11 -19.41 2.35
CA SER A 129 -4.49 -19.01 3.62
C SER A 129 -2.99 -18.74 3.47
N LEU A 130 -2.30 -19.56 2.68
CA LEU A 130 -0.87 -19.37 2.43
C LEU A 130 -0.62 -18.14 1.57
N LEU A 131 -1.46 -17.88 0.56
CA LEU A 131 -1.37 -16.67 -0.24
C LEU A 131 -1.55 -15.42 0.64
N ALA A 132 -2.52 -15.42 1.55
CA ALA A 132 -2.71 -14.32 2.49
C ALA A 132 -1.45 -14.05 3.34
N VAL A 133 -0.78 -15.11 3.81
CA VAL A 133 0.50 -14.96 4.54
C VAL A 133 1.60 -14.40 3.63
N MET A 134 1.70 -14.83 2.37
CA MET A 134 2.67 -14.29 1.42
C MET A 134 2.42 -12.80 1.15
N GLU A 135 1.15 -12.41 0.98
CA GLU A 135 0.76 -11.02 0.78
C GLU A 135 1.02 -10.16 2.02
N GLU A 136 0.83 -10.72 3.21
CA GLU A 136 1.14 -10.04 4.47
C GLU A 136 2.66 -9.81 4.61
N LEU A 137 3.50 -10.81 4.34
CA LEU A 137 4.96 -10.66 4.34
C LEU A 137 5.42 -9.58 3.33
N GLN A 138 4.82 -9.56 2.14
CA GLN A 138 5.10 -8.51 1.14
C GLN A 138 4.66 -7.13 1.64
N ALA A 139 3.46 -7.03 2.22
CA ALA A 139 2.92 -5.79 2.75
C ALA A 139 3.81 -5.18 3.85
N TYR A 140 4.44 -6.01 4.68
CA TYR A 140 5.41 -5.57 5.68
C TYR A 140 6.85 -5.45 5.16
N ALA A 141 7.06 -5.57 3.85
CA ALA A 141 8.36 -5.51 3.20
C ALA A 141 9.40 -6.49 3.80
N VAL A 142 8.95 -7.65 4.27
CA VAL A 142 9.83 -8.70 4.79
C VAL A 142 10.54 -9.37 3.61
N SER A 143 11.88 -9.31 3.56
CA SER A 143 12.62 -10.02 2.52
C SER A 143 12.75 -11.51 2.81
N PRO A 144 12.91 -12.37 1.78
CA PRO A 144 13.15 -13.81 1.99
C PRO A 144 14.40 -14.07 2.84
N GLU A 145 15.44 -13.23 2.71
CA GLU A 145 16.68 -13.33 3.46
C GLU A 145 16.43 -13.05 4.96
N GLN A 146 15.74 -11.94 5.27
CA GLN A 146 15.35 -11.60 6.65
C GLN A 146 14.52 -12.69 7.31
N LEU A 147 13.56 -13.26 6.56
CA LEU A 147 12.75 -14.36 7.05
C LEU A 147 13.60 -15.61 7.31
N SER A 148 14.51 -15.96 6.39
CA SER A 148 15.41 -17.10 6.52
C SER A 148 16.35 -16.96 7.72
N GLU A 149 16.94 -15.79 7.94
CA GLU A 149 17.81 -15.49 9.07
C GLU A 149 17.07 -15.61 10.40
N SER A 150 15.86 -15.07 10.48
CA SER A 150 15.01 -15.13 11.68
C SER A 150 14.63 -16.57 12.05
N VAL A 151 14.47 -17.43 11.04
CA VAL A 151 14.06 -18.84 11.23
C VAL A 151 15.26 -19.74 11.57
N ALA A 152 16.48 -19.35 11.20
CA ALA A 152 17.68 -20.19 11.39
C ALA A 152 17.93 -20.59 12.86
N GLN A 153 17.47 -19.77 13.79
CA GLN A 153 17.65 -19.98 15.25
C GLN A 153 16.50 -20.78 15.90
N ILE A 154 15.45 -21.12 15.15
CA ILE A 154 14.27 -21.80 15.68
C ILE A 154 14.39 -23.30 15.40
N GLU A 155 14.39 -24.11 16.46
CA GLU A 155 14.48 -25.57 16.37
C GLU A 155 13.11 -26.26 16.51
N GLY A 156 13.05 -27.54 16.14
CA GLY A 156 11.87 -28.39 16.26
C GLY A 156 10.83 -28.18 15.14
N GLU A 157 9.63 -28.69 15.35
CA GLU A 157 8.56 -28.69 14.33
C GLU A 157 8.18 -27.29 13.86
N SER A 158 8.18 -26.30 14.76
CA SER A 158 7.92 -24.91 14.41
C SER A 158 9.01 -24.33 13.51
N GLY A 159 10.28 -24.69 13.78
CA GLY A 159 11.40 -24.31 12.91
C GLY A 159 11.28 -24.93 11.53
N ASP A 160 10.88 -26.19 11.41
CA ASP A 160 10.69 -26.84 10.11
C ASP A 160 9.54 -26.21 9.32
N LYS A 161 8.42 -25.86 9.98
CA LYS A 161 7.31 -25.11 9.34
C LYS A 161 7.76 -23.76 8.79
N LEU A 162 8.51 -23.01 9.57
CA LEU A 162 8.98 -21.68 9.17
C LEU A 162 10.05 -21.75 8.09
N ARG A 163 10.93 -22.78 8.10
CA ARG A 163 11.89 -23.01 6.99
C ARG A 163 11.19 -23.33 5.69
N ASP A 164 10.18 -24.20 5.72
CA ASP A 164 9.34 -24.47 4.54
C ASP A 164 8.68 -23.18 4.03
N LEU A 165 8.12 -22.36 4.95
CA LEU A 165 7.49 -21.09 4.61
C LEU A 165 8.48 -20.12 3.96
N SER A 166 9.68 -19.97 4.53
CA SER A 166 10.73 -19.10 3.99
C SER A 166 11.16 -19.54 2.58
N LEU A 167 11.33 -20.84 2.37
CA LEU A 167 11.68 -21.41 1.06
C LEU A 167 10.57 -21.17 0.04
N ILE A 168 9.31 -21.42 0.40
CA ILE A 168 8.14 -21.18 -0.45
C ILE A 168 8.09 -19.70 -0.83
N TYR A 169 8.25 -18.80 0.14
CA TYR A 169 8.19 -17.36 -0.06
C TYR A 169 9.27 -16.87 -1.04
N GLY A 170 10.52 -17.27 -0.86
CA GLY A 170 11.61 -16.89 -1.75
C GLY A 170 11.40 -17.34 -3.19
N ILE A 171 11.00 -18.61 -3.42
CA ILE A 171 10.75 -19.13 -4.77
C ILE A 171 9.48 -18.52 -5.38
N TYR A 172 8.44 -18.31 -4.57
CA TYR A 172 7.21 -17.66 -5.02
C TYR A 172 7.50 -16.22 -5.52
N LEU A 173 8.24 -15.43 -4.75
CA LEU A 173 8.64 -14.08 -5.15
C LEU A 173 9.49 -14.08 -6.41
N SER A 174 10.45 -14.98 -6.53
CA SER A 174 11.29 -15.07 -7.72
C SER A 174 10.49 -15.34 -9.00
N LYS A 175 9.39 -16.11 -8.89
CA LYS A 175 8.48 -16.37 -10.00
C LYS A 175 7.56 -15.20 -10.32
N LEU A 176 7.12 -14.49 -9.28
CA LEU A 176 6.33 -13.28 -9.48
C LEU A 176 7.14 -12.17 -10.19
N HIS A 177 8.44 -12.08 -9.90
CA HIS A 177 9.35 -11.10 -10.51
C HIS A 177 10.01 -11.60 -11.81
N ALA A 178 9.57 -12.73 -12.37
CA ALA A 178 10.08 -13.22 -13.63
C ALA A 178 9.76 -12.23 -14.78
N PRO A 179 10.63 -12.11 -15.82
CA PRO A 179 10.40 -11.20 -16.94
C PRO A 179 9.02 -11.44 -17.58
N GLY A 180 8.23 -10.39 -17.73
CA GLY A 180 6.85 -10.43 -18.24
C GLY A 180 5.76 -10.49 -17.16
N HIS A 181 6.12 -10.60 -15.90
CA HIS A 181 5.20 -10.49 -14.77
C HIS A 181 5.71 -9.41 -13.81
N ASP A 182 5.06 -8.28 -13.77
CA ASP A 182 5.36 -7.27 -12.77
C ASP A 182 4.41 -7.46 -11.58
N ALA A 183 4.90 -8.20 -10.58
CA ALA A 183 4.18 -8.45 -9.34
C ALA A 183 4.64 -7.56 -8.20
N ARG A 184 5.37 -6.48 -8.51
CA ARG A 184 5.68 -5.46 -7.50
C ARG A 184 4.38 -4.94 -6.91
N ASP A 185 4.39 -4.73 -5.60
CA ASP A 185 3.26 -4.11 -4.93
C ASP A 185 2.97 -2.74 -5.59
N VAL A 186 1.69 -2.44 -5.76
CA VAL A 186 1.22 -1.16 -6.31
C VAL A 186 1.83 0.03 -5.54
N LEU A 187 2.09 -0.13 -4.24
CA LEU A 187 2.74 0.89 -3.42
C LEU A 187 4.24 1.04 -3.73
N GLU A 188 4.95 -0.04 -4.06
CA GLU A 188 6.35 0.01 -4.50
C GLU A 188 6.49 0.77 -5.83
N LYS A 189 5.59 0.48 -6.77
CA LYS A 189 5.51 1.24 -8.02
C LYS A 189 5.16 2.71 -7.79
N LEU A 190 4.27 3.00 -6.83
CA LEU A 190 3.96 4.37 -6.44
C LEU A 190 5.21 5.11 -5.95
N GLU A 191 5.97 4.49 -5.05
CA GLU A 191 7.19 5.09 -4.48
C GLU A 191 8.22 5.43 -5.58
N GLU A 192 8.45 4.50 -6.52
CA GLU A 192 9.40 4.70 -7.61
C GLU A 192 8.97 5.80 -8.62
N ASN A 193 7.67 5.98 -8.83
CA ASN A 193 7.14 6.83 -9.90
C ASN A 193 6.51 8.12 -9.39
N LEU A 194 6.39 8.32 -8.10
CA LEU A 194 5.67 9.46 -7.51
C LEU A 194 6.26 10.81 -7.96
N GLU A 195 7.58 10.93 -7.93
CA GLU A 195 8.29 12.13 -8.39
C GLU A 195 8.17 12.31 -9.90
N ALA A 196 8.56 11.29 -10.64
CA ALA A 196 8.62 11.36 -12.10
C ALA A 196 7.27 11.67 -12.74
N SER A 197 6.17 11.33 -12.06
CA SER A 197 4.81 11.61 -12.53
C SER A 197 4.42 13.09 -12.48
N GLY A 198 5.01 13.87 -11.59
CA GLY A 198 4.58 15.24 -11.30
C GLY A 198 3.15 15.37 -10.73
N TYR A 199 2.46 14.23 -10.48
CA TYR A 199 1.04 14.21 -10.13
C TYR A 199 0.70 14.98 -8.85
N ILE A 200 1.59 14.93 -7.87
CA ILE A 200 1.41 15.63 -6.59
C ILE A 200 1.98 17.05 -6.58
N GLU A 201 2.58 17.51 -7.68
CA GLU A 201 3.12 18.86 -7.77
C GLU A 201 2.02 19.91 -7.65
N ASN A 202 2.29 20.92 -6.84
CA ASN A 202 1.36 22.04 -6.57
C ASN A 202 0.01 21.61 -5.98
N LYS A 203 -0.04 20.45 -5.31
CA LYS A 203 -1.23 19.98 -4.61
C LYS A 203 -1.03 19.97 -3.10
N ASP A 204 -2.06 20.36 -2.37
CA ASP A 204 -2.13 20.21 -0.92
C ASP A 204 -2.59 18.79 -0.57
N ILE A 205 -1.86 18.10 0.29
CA ILE A 205 -2.16 16.71 0.68
C ILE A 205 -2.62 16.69 2.12
N PHE A 206 -3.78 16.13 2.36
CA PHE A 206 -4.37 15.91 3.67
C PHE A 206 -4.43 14.43 3.98
N LEU A 207 -4.01 14.02 5.19
CA LEU A 207 -4.19 12.64 5.66
C LEU A 207 -5.24 12.62 6.76
N ASP A 208 -6.27 11.79 6.61
CA ASP A 208 -7.30 11.59 7.62
C ASP A 208 -7.72 10.12 7.75
N GLY A 209 -8.19 9.74 8.93
CA GLY A 209 -8.76 8.43 9.20
C GLY A 209 -7.76 7.29 9.45
N PHE A 210 -6.46 7.52 9.35
CA PHE A 210 -5.47 6.50 9.64
C PHE A 210 -5.29 6.33 11.15
N SER A 211 -5.56 5.13 11.67
CA SER A 211 -5.27 4.74 13.05
C SER A 211 -3.85 4.20 13.18
N TYR A 212 -3.41 3.52 12.15
CA TYR A 212 -2.07 2.97 11.92
C TYR A 212 -1.85 2.86 10.43
N PHE A 213 -0.62 2.81 10.02
CA PHE A 213 -0.26 2.51 8.66
C PHE A 213 0.08 1.03 8.54
N THR A 214 -0.41 0.38 7.51
CA THR A 214 -0.13 -1.03 7.21
C THR A 214 0.97 -1.14 6.16
N GLY A 215 1.88 -2.09 6.36
CA GLY A 215 2.85 -2.47 5.35
C GLY A 215 3.73 -1.32 4.84
N ARG A 216 3.67 -1.07 3.55
CA ARG A 216 4.45 -0.02 2.87
C ARG A 216 3.82 1.38 2.93
N GLU A 217 2.61 1.53 3.45
CA GLU A 217 2.02 2.87 3.62
C GLU A 217 2.92 3.84 4.41
N PRO A 218 3.68 3.41 5.47
CA PRO A 218 4.65 4.27 6.13
C PRO A 218 5.77 4.75 5.20
N VAL A 219 6.21 3.92 4.26
CA VAL A 219 7.27 4.26 3.31
C VAL A 219 6.73 5.26 2.29
N SER A 220 5.56 4.99 1.70
CA SER A 220 4.87 5.93 0.80
C SER A 220 4.58 7.28 1.48
N TYR A 221 4.17 7.25 2.76
CA TYR A 221 4.03 8.46 3.58
C TYR A 221 5.37 9.18 3.78
N THR A 222 6.46 8.44 4.00
CA THR A 222 7.80 9.01 4.17
C THR A 222 8.28 9.66 2.88
N HIS A 223 8.01 9.05 1.72
CA HIS A 223 8.27 9.64 0.41
C HIS A 223 7.49 10.92 0.19
N LEU A 224 6.17 10.93 0.45
CA LEU A 224 5.37 12.15 0.44
C LEU A 224 5.96 13.25 1.31
N ARG A 225 6.57 12.87 2.46
CA ARG A 225 7.22 13.79 3.40
C ARG A 225 8.63 14.20 2.96
N ALA A 226 9.42 13.33 2.33
CA ALA A 226 10.80 13.59 1.94
C ALA A 226 10.88 14.65 0.85
N HIS A 227 9.91 14.67 -0.07
CA HIS A 227 9.77 15.67 -1.12
C HIS A 227 9.48 17.09 -0.62
N GLU A 228 9.28 17.25 0.69
CA GLU A 228 9.11 18.56 1.34
C GLU A 228 10.42 19.18 1.79
N THR A 229 11.56 18.45 1.66
CA THR A 229 12.86 18.88 2.22
C THR A 229 13.96 19.13 1.19
N SER A 230 13.67 19.02 -0.11
CA SER A 230 14.62 19.28 -1.20
C SER A 230 14.43 20.65 -1.80
#